data_4589324d204e1a97aad9dadc1422c043
#
_entry.id   4589324d204e1a97aad9dadc1422c043
#
_cell.length_a   1.000
_cell.length_b   1.000
_cell.length_c   1.000
_cell.angle_alpha   90.00
_cell.angle_beta   90.00
_cell.angle_gamma   90.00
#
_symmetry.space_group_name_H-M   'P 1'
#
loop_
_entity.id
_entity.type
_entity.pdbx_description
1 polymer ?
#
loop_
_entity_poly.entity_id
_entity_poly.type
_entity_poly.pdbx_seq_one_letter_code
_entity_poly.pdbx_strand_id
1 'polypeptide(L)'
;DAEVIADVLTNKYGFEVDLLLNADYDTTVNSLFKITNKLKRNDNLLIYYAGHGELDKAENRGYWLPVDASYELRSKWISNQRIVDRIKATKAKHVLLIADSCFSGTLMRSGITSEANEAIDEKYIERLKSKKTRLVITSGGNEPVVDSDGGDHSLFALKLIDTLKNNNTVINSQMLFENIRRYVVSNADQTPERALVHKTGHDGGDFLFFPKE
;
A
#
# COMPACT_ATOMS: atom_id res chain seq x y z
N ASP A 1 -0.77 -5.01 13.32
CA ASP A 1 -0.08 -4.32 12.24
C ASP A 1 -0.59 -2.89 12.06
N ALA A 2 -1.88 -2.70 11.73
CA ALA A 2 -2.44 -1.40 11.36
C ALA A 2 -2.28 -0.31 12.43
N GLU A 3 -2.48 -0.64 13.71
CA GLU A 3 -2.33 0.29 14.82
C GLU A 3 -0.89 0.82 14.95
N VAL A 4 0.10 -0.06 14.87
CA VAL A 4 1.51 0.33 14.99
C VAL A 4 1.96 1.15 13.78
N ILE A 5 1.49 0.81 12.58
CA ILE A 5 1.77 1.60 11.37
C ILE A 5 1.10 2.97 11.45
N ALA A 6 -0.14 3.05 11.94
CA ALA A 6 -0.85 4.32 12.17
C ALA A 6 -0.09 5.22 13.16
N ASP A 7 0.41 4.64 14.26
CA ASP A 7 1.21 5.36 15.25
C ASP A 7 2.51 5.94 14.64
N VAL A 8 3.26 5.11 13.91
CA VAL A 8 4.49 5.55 13.25
C VAL A 8 4.24 6.65 12.22
N LEU A 9 3.22 6.49 11.38
CA LEU A 9 2.87 7.47 10.35
C LEU A 9 2.43 8.80 10.98
N THR A 10 1.65 8.75 12.05
CA THR A 10 1.19 9.95 12.77
C THR A 10 2.33 10.66 13.47
N ASN A 11 3.08 9.94 14.31
CA ASN A 11 4.05 10.54 15.20
C ASN A 11 5.34 10.94 14.48
N LYS A 12 5.85 10.08 13.61
CA LYS A 12 7.12 10.31 12.95
C LYS A 12 7.01 11.06 11.62
N TYR A 13 5.93 10.86 10.87
CA TYR A 13 5.79 11.43 9.52
C TYR A 13 4.68 12.49 9.40
N GLY A 14 3.88 12.70 10.46
CA GLY A 14 2.87 13.75 10.49
C GLY A 14 1.64 13.49 9.63
N PHE A 15 1.33 12.24 9.33
CA PHE A 15 0.10 11.88 8.64
C PHE A 15 -1.13 12.12 9.53
N GLU A 16 -2.21 12.60 8.93
CA GLU A 16 -3.57 12.50 9.48
C GLU A 16 -4.07 11.09 9.12
N VAL A 17 -4.23 10.22 10.12
CA VAL A 17 -4.57 8.81 9.92
C VAL A 17 -6.02 8.54 10.26
N ASP A 18 -6.74 7.91 9.34
CA ASP A 18 -8.08 7.34 9.54
C ASP A 18 -7.91 5.82 9.74
N LEU A 19 -7.90 5.40 11.01
CA LEU A 19 -7.65 4.01 11.39
C LEU A 19 -8.94 3.21 11.48
N LEU A 20 -9.06 2.17 10.67
CA LEU A 20 -10.18 1.24 10.68
C LEU A 20 -9.72 -0.13 11.16
N LEU A 21 -10.26 -0.59 12.29
CA LEU A 21 -9.98 -1.91 12.85
C LEU A 21 -11.21 -2.80 12.70
N ASN A 22 -11.01 -4.00 12.17
CA ASN A 22 -12.07 -4.99 11.98
C ASN A 22 -13.32 -4.39 11.31
N ALA A 23 -13.10 -3.55 10.29
CA ALA A 23 -14.18 -2.85 9.62
C ALA A 23 -14.97 -3.78 8.70
N ASP A 24 -16.28 -3.57 8.67
CA ASP A 24 -17.17 -4.21 7.73
C ASP A 24 -17.07 -3.58 6.32
N TYR A 25 -17.78 -4.17 5.36
CA TYR A 25 -17.80 -3.71 3.98
C TYR A 25 -18.25 -2.25 3.86
N ASP A 26 -19.36 -1.89 4.51
CA ASP A 26 -19.95 -0.56 4.38
C ASP A 26 -19.05 0.53 4.98
N THR A 27 -18.47 0.25 6.15
CA THR A 27 -17.51 1.13 6.82
C THR A 27 -16.27 1.34 5.95
N THR A 28 -15.68 0.26 5.45
CA THR A 28 -14.47 0.32 4.61
C THR A 28 -14.70 1.10 3.31
N VAL A 29 -15.79 0.79 2.60
CA VAL A 29 -16.13 1.44 1.33
C VAL A 29 -16.45 2.92 1.53
N ASN A 30 -17.23 3.26 2.57
CA ASN A 30 -17.62 4.63 2.86
C ASN A 30 -16.43 5.49 3.32
N SER A 31 -15.51 4.94 4.15
CA SER A 31 -14.30 5.64 4.54
C SER A 31 -13.39 5.92 3.34
N LEU A 32 -13.15 4.92 2.51
CA LEU A 32 -12.37 5.09 1.28
C LEU A 32 -13.01 6.14 0.34
N PHE A 33 -14.33 6.16 0.22
CA PHE A 33 -15.06 7.15 -0.57
C PHE A 33 -14.88 8.57 0.02
N LYS A 34 -15.06 8.72 1.32
CA LYS A 34 -14.93 10.01 2.02
C LYS A 34 -13.53 10.59 1.87
N ILE A 35 -12.49 9.80 2.19
CA ILE A 35 -11.10 10.27 2.12
C ILE A 35 -10.72 10.66 0.69
N THR A 36 -11.02 9.84 -0.32
CA THR A 36 -10.66 10.12 -1.71
C THR A 36 -11.35 11.34 -2.28
N ASN A 37 -12.54 11.70 -1.78
CA ASN A 37 -13.27 12.90 -2.21
C ASN A 37 -12.83 14.18 -1.46
N LYS A 38 -12.38 14.06 -0.18
CA LYS A 38 -11.90 15.18 0.65
C LYS A 38 -10.59 15.76 0.11
N LEU A 39 -9.72 14.91 -0.45
CA LEU A 39 -8.36 15.25 -0.84
C LEU A 39 -8.29 16.24 -2.01
N LYS A 40 -7.29 17.14 -1.93
CA LYS A 40 -6.99 18.17 -2.92
C LYS A 40 -5.74 17.82 -3.73
N ARG A 41 -5.41 18.65 -4.73
CA ARG A 41 -4.32 18.39 -5.67
C ARG A 41 -2.94 18.28 -5.02
N ASN A 42 -2.71 18.95 -3.91
CA ASN A 42 -1.40 18.94 -3.22
C ASN A 42 -1.32 17.93 -2.08
N ASP A 43 -2.41 17.19 -1.83
CA ASP A 43 -2.41 16.18 -0.79
C ASP A 43 -1.80 14.87 -1.30
N ASN A 44 -1.25 14.11 -0.36
CA ASN A 44 -0.74 12.77 -0.56
C ASN A 44 -1.67 11.77 0.14
N LEU A 45 -1.90 10.63 -0.45
CA LEU A 45 -2.71 9.56 0.11
C LEU A 45 -1.88 8.29 0.23
N LEU A 46 -1.75 7.78 1.45
CA LEU A 46 -1.28 6.44 1.71
C LEU A 46 -2.47 5.60 2.16
N ILE A 47 -2.67 4.47 1.52
CA ILE A 47 -3.64 3.45 1.92
C ILE A 47 -2.84 2.22 2.36
N TYR A 48 -3.01 1.80 3.61
CA TYR A 48 -2.47 0.54 4.11
C TYR A 48 -3.63 -0.42 4.38
N TYR A 49 -3.56 -1.60 3.84
CA TYR A 49 -4.51 -2.68 4.09
C TYR A 49 -3.77 -3.90 4.62
N ALA A 50 -4.17 -4.38 5.79
CA ALA A 50 -3.77 -5.66 6.34
C ALA A 50 -5.03 -6.49 6.60
N GLY A 51 -5.15 -7.63 5.94
CA GLY A 51 -6.33 -8.47 6.07
C GLY A 51 -6.41 -9.55 5.01
N HIS A 52 -7.48 -10.32 5.05
CA HIS A 52 -7.67 -11.39 4.10
C HIS A 52 -7.95 -10.87 2.69
N GLY A 53 -7.41 -11.57 1.71
CA GLY A 53 -7.70 -11.38 0.30
C GLY A 53 -8.10 -12.71 -0.35
N GLU A 54 -8.84 -12.62 -1.46
CA GLU A 54 -9.29 -13.78 -2.23
C GLU A 54 -9.14 -13.51 -3.73
N LEU A 55 -8.81 -14.56 -4.49
CA LEU A 55 -8.75 -14.52 -5.94
C LEU A 55 -9.90 -15.33 -6.54
N ASP A 56 -10.83 -14.67 -7.20
CA ASP A 56 -11.73 -15.38 -8.11
C ASP A 56 -10.96 -15.78 -9.37
N LYS A 57 -10.60 -17.06 -9.47
CA LYS A 57 -9.81 -17.59 -10.58
C LYS A 57 -10.57 -17.56 -11.92
N ALA A 58 -11.92 -17.67 -11.88
CA ALA A 58 -12.74 -17.66 -13.08
C ALA A 58 -12.78 -16.26 -13.72
N GLU A 59 -12.85 -15.23 -12.89
CA GLU A 59 -12.87 -13.84 -13.33
C GLU A 59 -11.47 -13.20 -13.34
N ASN A 60 -10.45 -13.87 -12.77
CA ASN A 60 -9.11 -13.36 -12.53
C ASN A 60 -9.14 -12.01 -11.78
N ARG A 61 -9.95 -11.95 -10.71
CA ARG A 61 -10.16 -10.77 -9.89
C ARG A 61 -9.79 -11.01 -8.44
N GLY A 62 -8.99 -10.11 -7.89
CA GLY A 62 -8.68 -10.07 -6.46
C GLY A 62 -9.71 -9.24 -5.68
N TYR A 63 -9.90 -9.62 -4.43
CA TYR A 63 -10.83 -8.99 -3.50
C TYR A 63 -10.20 -8.83 -2.12
N TRP A 64 -10.54 -7.75 -1.43
CA TRP A 64 -10.36 -7.63 0.01
C TRP A 64 -11.57 -8.18 0.73
N LEU A 65 -11.36 -8.89 1.82
CA LEU A 65 -12.41 -9.52 2.62
C LEU A 65 -12.58 -8.76 3.95
N PRO A 66 -13.55 -7.84 4.06
CA PRO A 66 -13.93 -7.25 5.34
C PRO A 66 -14.43 -8.31 6.35
N VAL A 67 -14.60 -7.91 7.62
CA VAL A 67 -14.98 -8.87 8.67
C VAL A 67 -16.37 -9.50 8.49
N ASP A 68 -17.24 -8.84 7.73
CA ASP A 68 -18.58 -9.34 7.37
C ASP A 68 -18.61 -10.08 6.02
N ALA A 69 -17.45 -10.29 5.39
CA ALA A 69 -17.37 -11.11 4.18
C ALA A 69 -17.53 -12.60 4.49
N SER A 70 -18.26 -13.31 3.64
CA SER A 70 -18.35 -14.78 3.68
C SER A 70 -18.16 -15.37 2.29
N TYR A 71 -17.74 -16.63 2.24
CA TYR A 71 -17.59 -17.35 0.96
C TYR A 71 -18.95 -17.66 0.30
N GLU A 72 -20.00 -17.72 1.10
CA GLU A 72 -21.37 -17.96 0.64
C GLU A 72 -22.01 -16.69 0.04
N LEU A 73 -21.60 -15.51 0.52
CA LEU A 73 -22.18 -14.23 0.14
C LEU A 73 -21.10 -13.26 -0.34
N ARG A 74 -20.75 -13.32 -1.61
CA ARG A 74 -19.70 -12.48 -2.23
C ARG A 74 -20.07 -11.00 -2.34
N SER A 75 -21.30 -10.60 -2.05
CA SER A 75 -21.72 -9.19 -2.10
C SER A 75 -20.96 -8.28 -1.13
N LYS A 76 -20.33 -8.86 -0.11
CA LYS A 76 -19.49 -8.16 0.87
C LYS A 76 -17.99 -8.20 0.54
N TRP A 77 -17.61 -8.69 -0.61
CA TRP A 77 -16.23 -8.67 -1.08
C TRP A 77 -15.92 -7.36 -1.78
N ILE A 78 -14.82 -6.69 -1.44
CA ILE A 78 -14.40 -5.45 -2.06
C ILE A 78 -13.43 -5.77 -3.19
N SER A 79 -13.87 -5.61 -4.44
CA SER A 79 -12.99 -5.89 -5.58
C SER A 79 -11.81 -4.92 -5.66
N ASN A 80 -10.65 -5.42 -6.07
CA ASN A 80 -9.47 -4.60 -6.36
C ASN A 80 -9.78 -3.51 -7.39
N GLN A 81 -10.67 -3.77 -8.35
CA GLN A 81 -11.12 -2.76 -9.31
C GLN A 81 -11.79 -1.56 -8.62
N ARG A 82 -12.59 -1.80 -7.57
CA ARG A 82 -13.22 -0.71 -6.79
C ARG A 82 -12.18 0.18 -6.11
N ILE A 83 -11.11 -0.41 -5.58
CA ILE A 83 -9.99 0.32 -5.00
C ILE A 83 -9.28 1.15 -6.08
N VAL A 84 -8.98 0.55 -7.23
CA VAL A 84 -8.37 1.22 -8.39
C VAL A 84 -9.22 2.41 -8.85
N ASP A 85 -10.55 2.26 -8.92
CA ASP A 85 -11.46 3.33 -9.33
C ASP A 85 -11.44 4.51 -8.33
N ARG A 86 -11.30 4.25 -7.03
CA ARG A 86 -11.12 5.30 -6.01
C ARG A 86 -9.77 6.00 -6.16
N ILE A 87 -8.70 5.25 -6.36
CA ILE A 87 -7.36 5.80 -6.62
C ILE A 87 -7.33 6.64 -7.90
N LYS A 88 -8.07 6.25 -8.92
CA LYS A 88 -8.22 7.01 -10.17
C LYS A 88 -8.99 8.32 -9.96
N ALA A 89 -10.06 8.28 -9.17
CA ALA A 89 -10.97 9.40 -8.97
C ALA A 89 -10.41 10.49 -8.03
N THR A 90 -9.48 10.16 -7.12
CA THR A 90 -8.95 11.14 -6.16
C THR A 90 -8.14 12.24 -6.84
N LYS A 91 -8.24 13.45 -6.29
CA LYS A 91 -7.45 14.62 -6.70
C LYS A 91 -6.03 14.61 -6.13
N ALA A 92 -5.73 13.78 -5.12
CA ALA A 92 -4.41 13.68 -4.53
C ALA A 92 -3.33 13.48 -5.61
N LYS A 93 -2.20 14.17 -5.47
CA LYS A 93 -1.10 14.10 -6.45
C LYS A 93 -0.36 12.79 -6.34
N HIS A 94 -0.02 12.38 -5.12
CA HIS A 94 0.70 11.15 -4.85
C HIS A 94 -0.19 10.18 -4.10
N VAL A 95 -0.31 8.96 -4.64
CA VAL A 95 -1.01 7.86 -3.99
C VAL A 95 -0.10 6.64 -3.94
N LEU A 96 0.08 6.11 -2.74
CA LEU A 96 0.71 4.83 -2.48
C LEU A 96 -0.29 3.91 -1.80
N LEU A 97 -0.54 2.76 -2.41
CA LEU A 97 -1.26 1.66 -1.80
C LEU A 97 -0.25 0.63 -1.30
N ILE A 98 -0.35 0.25 -0.05
CA ILE A 98 0.41 -0.87 0.54
C ILE A 98 -0.62 -1.92 0.95
N ALA A 99 -0.55 -3.11 0.36
CA ALA A 99 -1.48 -4.20 0.63
C ALA A 99 -0.73 -5.42 1.18
N ASP A 100 -0.87 -5.63 2.47
CA ASP A 100 -0.42 -6.84 3.15
C ASP A 100 -1.57 -7.85 3.20
N SER A 101 -1.76 -8.52 2.08
CA SER A 101 -2.90 -9.39 1.83
C SER A 101 -2.58 -10.37 0.70
N CYS A 102 -3.16 -11.56 0.77
CA CYS A 102 -3.13 -12.54 -0.31
C CYS A 102 -3.76 -11.95 -1.59
N PHE A 103 -3.28 -12.38 -2.76
CA PHE A 103 -3.86 -12.08 -4.08
C PHE A 103 -3.95 -10.59 -4.45
N SER A 104 -3.09 -9.78 -3.87
CA SER A 104 -3.01 -8.34 -4.19
C SER A 104 -2.37 -8.05 -5.56
N GLY A 105 -1.73 -9.04 -6.17
CA GLY A 105 -1.10 -8.93 -7.52
C GLY A 105 -2.03 -8.45 -8.64
N THR A 106 -3.34 -8.67 -8.52
CA THR A 106 -4.32 -8.17 -9.50
C THR A 106 -4.51 -6.64 -9.51
N LEU A 107 -3.95 -5.92 -8.52
CA LEU A 107 -3.91 -4.46 -8.49
C LEU A 107 -2.88 -3.88 -9.47
N MET A 108 -1.97 -4.72 -9.94
CA MET A 108 -0.75 -4.31 -10.63
C MET A 108 -0.86 -4.38 -12.14
N ARG A 109 -0.08 -3.52 -12.78
CA ARG A 109 0.39 -3.70 -14.14
C ARG A 109 1.88 -3.96 -14.09
N SER A 110 2.38 -5.04 -14.68
CA SER A 110 3.78 -5.46 -14.81
C SER A 110 4.78 -4.70 -13.91
N GLY A 111 5.55 -5.42 -13.09
CA GLY A 111 6.49 -4.83 -12.14
C GLY A 111 7.37 -3.74 -12.75
N ILE A 112 7.65 -2.71 -11.98
CA ILE A 112 8.62 -1.69 -12.35
C ILE A 112 9.99 -2.29 -12.07
N THR A 113 10.81 -2.47 -13.12
CA THR A 113 12.23 -2.74 -12.95
C THR A 113 12.87 -1.55 -12.24
N SER A 114 13.68 -1.84 -11.23
CA SER A 114 14.39 -0.83 -10.45
C SER A 114 15.17 0.12 -11.36
N GLU A 115 14.85 1.40 -11.33
CA GLU A 115 15.77 2.44 -11.76
C GLU A 115 16.92 2.49 -10.74
N ALA A 116 18.13 2.73 -11.22
CA ALA A 116 19.34 2.78 -10.41
C ALA A 116 19.15 3.65 -9.16
N ASN A 117 19.80 3.29 -8.06
CA ASN A 117 19.88 4.07 -6.82
C ASN A 117 20.50 5.44 -7.12
N GLU A 118 19.71 6.39 -7.62
CA GLU A 118 20.12 7.79 -7.68
C GLU A 118 20.15 8.31 -6.24
N ALA A 119 21.22 9.02 -5.90
CA ALA A 119 21.30 9.71 -4.62
C ALA A 119 20.08 10.63 -4.46
N ILE A 120 19.40 10.55 -3.32
CA ILE A 120 18.25 11.40 -3.04
C ILE A 120 18.78 12.80 -2.70
N ASP A 121 19.06 13.58 -3.73
CA ASP A 121 19.36 15.00 -3.60
C ASP A 121 18.08 15.86 -3.71
N GLU A 122 18.21 17.12 -3.41
CA GLU A 122 17.10 18.08 -3.42
C GLU A 122 16.45 18.20 -4.81
N LYS A 123 17.24 18.16 -5.87
CA LYS A 123 16.76 18.23 -7.26
C LYS A 123 15.95 16.98 -7.64
N TYR A 124 16.39 15.82 -7.19
CA TYR A 124 15.67 14.56 -7.40
C TYR A 124 14.34 14.55 -6.66
N ILE A 125 14.33 14.99 -5.38
CA ILE A 125 13.10 15.15 -4.58
C ILE A 125 12.10 16.05 -5.31
N GLU A 126 12.51 17.22 -5.77
CA GLU A 126 11.62 18.16 -6.46
C GLU A 126 11.09 17.57 -7.78
N ARG A 127 11.91 16.83 -8.52
CA ARG A 127 11.47 16.11 -9.72
C ARG A 127 10.38 15.10 -9.40
N LEU A 128 10.55 14.28 -8.36
CA LEU A 128 9.57 13.30 -7.94
C LEU A 128 8.26 13.96 -7.44
N LYS A 129 8.38 15.01 -6.62
CA LYS A 129 7.24 15.80 -6.11
C LYS A 129 6.45 16.50 -7.22
N SER A 130 7.10 16.87 -8.32
CA SER A 130 6.43 17.55 -9.43
C SER A 130 5.49 16.66 -10.21
N LYS A 131 5.71 15.33 -10.23
CA LYS A 131 5.01 14.35 -11.05
C LYS A 131 3.94 13.57 -10.27
N LYS A 132 2.91 13.10 -10.96
CA LYS A 132 1.83 12.33 -10.38
C LYS A 132 2.29 10.90 -10.06
N THR A 133 1.94 10.42 -8.86
CA THR A 133 2.28 9.07 -8.38
C THR A 133 1.02 8.21 -8.20
N ARG A 134 1.06 6.99 -8.71
CA ARG A 134 0.04 5.95 -8.52
C ARG A 134 0.74 4.60 -8.42
N LEU A 135 1.17 4.27 -7.21
CA LEU A 135 1.99 3.11 -6.92
C LEU A 135 1.28 2.16 -5.96
N VAL A 136 1.64 0.89 -6.07
CA VAL A 136 1.22 -0.16 -5.14
C VAL A 136 2.44 -0.97 -4.72
N ILE A 137 2.50 -1.32 -3.45
CA ILE A 137 3.41 -2.32 -2.88
C ILE A 137 2.53 -3.42 -2.28
N THR A 138 2.84 -4.66 -2.58
CA THR A 138 2.12 -5.83 -2.06
C THR A 138 3.06 -6.75 -1.32
N SER A 139 2.57 -7.43 -0.30
CA SER A 139 3.36 -8.38 0.49
C SER A 139 3.67 -9.68 -0.26
N GLY A 140 2.87 -10.02 -1.29
CA GLY A 140 3.07 -11.14 -2.21
C GLY A 140 2.21 -10.97 -3.46
N GLY A 141 2.46 -11.79 -4.47
CA GLY A 141 1.67 -11.83 -5.71
C GLY A 141 0.36 -12.61 -5.51
N ASN A 142 0.35 -13.86 -5.98
CA ASN A 142 -0.78 -14.79 -5.85
C ASN A 142 -0.55 -15.84 -4.75
N GLU A 143 0.48 -15.67 -3.94
CA GLU A 143 0.88 -16.60 -2.90
C GLU A 143 0.17 -16.25 -1.58
N PRO A 144 -0.12 -17.25 -0.71
CA PRO A 144 -0.61 -16.98 0.63
C PRO A 144 0.42 -16.15 1.41
N VAL A 145 -0.05 -15.16 2.15
CA VAL A 145 0.80 -14.40 3.08
C VAL A 145 1.12 -15.30 4.26
N VAL A 146 2.40 -15.42 4.59
CA VAL A 146 2.85 -16.17 5.76
C VAL A 146 2.66 -15.28 6.98
N ASP A 147 1.72 -15.65 7.84
CA ASP A 147 1.66 -15.12 9.19
C ASP A 147 2.93 -15.58 9.93
N SER A 148 3.53 -14.70 10.72
CA SER A 148 4.70 -15.08 11.51
C SER A 148 4.37 -16.24 12.45
N ASP A 149 5.25 -17.22 12.57
CA ASP A 149 5.14 -18.33 13.54
C ASP A 149 5.11 -17.80 14.99
N GLY A 150 3.97 -17.23 15.41
CA GLY A 150 3.70 -16.76 16.76
C GLY A 150 4.14 -15.31 17.08
N GLY A 151 4.45 -14.49 16.10
CA GLY A 151 4.70 -13.05 16.28
C GLY A 151 3.43 -12.20 16.09
N ASP A 152 3.44 -10.97 16.65
CA ASP A 152 2.32 -10.01 16.58
C ASP A 152 2.13 -9.38 15.18
N HIS A 153 3.07 -9.59 14.25
CA HIS A 153 3.11 -8.93 12.93
C HIS A 153 3.48 -9.93 11.83
N SER A 154 2.93 -9.73 10.62
CA SER A 154 3.45 -10.40 9.44
C SER A 154 4.92 -10.00 9.19
N LEU A 155 5.71 -10.84 8.49
CA LEU A 155 7.10 -10.49 8.16
C LEU A 155 7.19 -9.21 7.32
N PHE A 156 6.20 -8.99 6.47
CA PHE A 156 6.09 -7.77 5.66
C PHE A 156 5.81 -6.55 6.54
N ALA A 157 4.81 -6.61 7.42
CA ALA A 157 4.46 -5.52 8.33
C ALA A 157 5.60 -5.24 9.31
N LEU A 158 6.25 -6.29 9.88
CA LEU A 158 7.39 -6.15 10.76
C LEU A 158 8.50 -5.32 10.11
N LYS A 159 8.86 -5.66 8.85
CA LYS A 159 9.94 -4.93 8.17
C LYS A 159 9.52 -3.55 7.69
N LEU A 160 8.27 -3.35 7.31
CA LEU A 160 7.70 -2.03 7.01
C LEU A 160 7.79 -1.11 8.24
N ILE A 161 7.35 -1.60 9.40
CA ILE A 161 7.39 -0.87 10.67
C ILE A 161 8.84 -0.54 11.06
N ASP A 162 9.74 -1.54 11.03
CA ASP A 162 11.15 -1.35 11.35
C ASP A 162 11.80 -0.30 10.44
N THR A 163 11.57 -0.39 9.13
CA THR A 163 12.14 0.56 8.17
C THR A 163 11.64 1.98 8.42
N LEU A 164 10.35 2.16 8.65
CA LEU A 164 9.78 3.49 8.92
C LEU A 164 10.22 4.03 10.30
N LYS A 165 10.26 3.20 11.34
CA LYS A 165 10.68 3.61 12.69
C LYS A 165 12.15 4.06 12.74
N ASN A 166 13.04 3.37 12.03
CA ASN A 166 14.48 3.63 12.09
C ASN A 166 14.98 4.62 11.02
N ASN A 167 14.12 5.02 10.08
CA ASN A 167 14.49 5.97 9.05
C ASN A 167 14.49 7.42 9.58
N ASN A 168 15.61 8.14 9.45
CA ASN A 168 15.76 9.52 9.89
C ASN A 168 16.01 10.51 8.73
N THR A 169 15.90 10.05 7.49
CA THR A 169 16.09 10.86 6.29
C THR A 169 14.89 10.75 5.37
N VAL A 170 14.86 11.51 4.28
CA VAL A 170 13.82 11.32 3.26
C VAL A 170 14.00 9.95 2.62
N ILE A 171 12.93 9.14 2.57
CA ILE A 171 12.89 7.86 1.88
C ILE A 171 11.75 7.85 0.86
N ASN A 172 12.01 7.34 -0.34
CA ASN A 172 10.98 7.13 -1.35
C ASN A 172 10.38 5.71 -1.27
N SER A 173 9.26 5.49 -1.96
CA SER A 173 8.59 4.18 -1.92
C SER A 173 9.44 3.06 -2.51
N GLN A 174 10.40 3.36 -3.39
CA GLN A 174 11.31 2.36 -3.92
C GLN A 174 12.30 1.88 -2.87
N MET A 175 12.95 2.78 -2.16
CA MET A 175 13.89 2.42 -1.09
C MET A 175 13.18 1.66 0.05
N LEU A 176 11.96 2.11 0.40
CA LEU A 176 11.10 1.40 1.35
C LEU A 176 10.85 -0.03 0.88
N PHE A 177 10.44 -0.20 -0.36
CA PHE A 177 10.17 -1.50 -0.96
C PHE A 177 11.40 -2.41 -1.01
N GLU A 178 12.56 -1.91 -1.42
CA GLU A 178 13.82 -2.68 -1.49
C GLU A 178 14.21 -3.25 -0.12
N ASN A 179 14.05 -2.45 0.94
CA ASN A 179 14.33 -2.89 2.31
C ASN A 179 13.37 -4.00 2.74
N ILE A 180 12.08 -3.85 2.46
CA ILE A 180 11.06 -4.85 2.80
C ILE A 180 11.29 -6.13 1.98
N ARG A 181 11.42 -6.01 0.66
CA ARG A 181 11.54 -7.15 -0.24
C ARG A 181 12.73 -8.02 0.11
N ARG A 182 13.90 -7.42 0.32
CA ARG A 182 15.12 -8.16 0.70
C ARG A 182 14.91 -8.98 1.96
N TYR A 183 14.28 -8.40 2.96
CA TYR A 183 14.02 -9.08 4.22
C TYR A 183 13.00 -10.23 4.06
N VAL A 184 11.88 -9.97 3.41
CA VAL A 184 10.80 -10.97 3.24
C VAL A 184 11.27 -12.16 2.41
N VAL A 185 11.91 -11.94 1.26
CA VAL A 185 12.43 -13.02 0.38
C VAL A 185 13.49 -13.88 1.09
N SER A 186 14.25 -13.29 2.02
CA SER A 186 15.27 -14.05 2.78
C SER A 186 14.67 -14.87 3.94
N ASN A 187 13.42 -14.63 4.34
CA ASN A 187 12.84 -15.23 5.53
C ASN A 187 11.50 -15.96 5.28
N ALA A 188 10.94 -15.89 4.06
CA ALA A 188 9.70 -16.57 3.69
C ALA A 188 9.68 -16.90 2.18
N ASP A 189 8.86 -17.89 1.81
CA ASP A 189 8.53 -18.22 0.42
C ASP A 189 7.48 -17.23 -0.15
N GLN A 190 7.73 -15.95 0.06
CA GLN A 190 6.84 -14.86 -0.30
C GLN A 190 7.65 -13.78 -1.02
N THR A 191 7.13 -13.28 -2.13
CA THR A 191 7.84 -12.28 -2.95
C THR A 191 7.03 -10.99 -3.00
N PRO A 192 7.38 -9.98 -2.19
CA PRO A 192 6.79 -8.65 -2.31
C PRO A 192 7.02 -8.05 -3.69
N GLU A 193 6.02 -7.32 -4.17
CA GLU A 193 6.05 -6.68 -5.47
C GLU A 193 5.73 -5.19 -5.36
N ARG A 194 6.37 -4.37 -6.23
CA ARG A 194 6.07 -2.94 -6.40
C ARG A 194 5.72 -2.68 -7.86
N ALA A 195 4.62 -2.00 -8.10
CA ALA A 195 4.14 -1.75 -9.44
C ALA A 195 3.31 -0.47 -9.56
N LEU A 196 2.95 -0.13 -10.80
CA LEU A 196 1.96 0.90 -11.10
C LEU A 196 0.55 0.39 -10.82
N VAL A 197 -0.30 1.24 -10.24
CA VAL A 197 -1.74 0.97 -10.21
C VAL A 197 -2.33 1.15 -11.62
N HIS A 198 -3.02 0.12 -12.11
CA HIS A 198 -3.47 0.04 -13.49
C HIS A 198 -4.37 1.23 -13.90
N LYS A 199 -4.07 1.88 -15.04
CA LYS A 199 -4.88 2.95 -15.68
C LYS A 199 -5.26 4.14 -14.77
N THR A 200 -4.43 4.51 -13.80
CA THR A 200 -4.71 5.61 -12.85
C THR A 200 -3.95 6.90 -13.12
N GLY A 201 -3.14 6.93 -14.19
CA GLY A 201 -2.45 8.14 -14.64
C GLY A 201 -1.19 8.46 -13.85
N HIS A 202 -0.38 7.45 -13.53
CA HIS A 202 0.98 7.65 -13.04
C HIS A 202 1.83 8.37 -14.10
N ASP A 203 2.69 9.31 -13.66
CA ASP A 203 3.52 10.15 -14.52
C ASP A 203 5.00 10.19 -14.07
N GLY A 204 5.48 9.08 -13.52
CA GLY A 204 6.90 8.95 -13.14
C GLY A 204 7.29 9.71 -11.86
N GLY A 205 6.35 10.03 -10.99
CA GLY A 205 6.61 10.49 -9.62
C GLY A 205 6.89 9.31 -8.68
N ASP A 206 7.26 9.62 -7.46
CA ASP A 206 7.32 8.62 -6.38
C ASP A 206 6.66 9.15 -5.12
N PHE A 207 6.37 8.27 -4.18
CA PHE A 207 5.83 8.62 -2.88
C PHE A 207 6.98 8.82 -1.89
N LEU A 208 7.04 9.97 -1.26
CA LEU A 208 8.12 10.37 -0.38
C LEU A 208 7.64 10.42 1.07
N PHE A 209 8.45 9.90 1.96
CA PHE A 209 8.26 9.98 3.40
C PHE A 209 9.28 10.96 3.99
N PHE A 210 8.79 12.01 4.64
CA PHE A 210 9.60 13.04 5.31
C PHE A 210 9.46 12.85 6.80
N PRO A 211 10.48 12.36 7.53
CA PRO A 211 10.42 12.31 8.99
C PRO A 211 10.29 13.73 9.56
N LYS A 212 9.52 13.88 10.64
CA LYS A 212 9.54 15.11 11.44
C LYS A 212 10.89 15.28 12.11
N GLU A 213 11.33 16.52 12.27
CA GLU A 213 12.48 16.91 13.07
C GLU A 213 12.23 16.67 14.57
#